data_cc6c9933f88f46253c9a21c67c3ecfa2
#
_entry.id   cc6c9933f88f46253c9a21c67c3ecfa2
#
_cell.length_a   1.000
_cell.length_b   1.000
_cell.length_c   1.000
_cell.angle_alpha   90.00
_cell.angle_beta   90.00
_cell.angle_gamma   90.00
#
_symmetry.space_group_name_H-M   'P 1'
#
loop_
_entity.id
_entity.type
_entity.pdbx_description
1 polymer ?
#
loop_
_entity_poly.entity_id
_entity_poly.type
_entity_poly.pdbx_seq_one_letter_code
_entity_poly.pdbx_strand_id
1 'polypeptide(L)'
;MRASLVIPTLNAAKELPALLETVQAQTVELEEVLVVDSSSKDGTSDVAKRFGARTLSIPRSEFDHGGTRHAALMETSGDFVLFMTQDALPVDRFYIERLLEPFSDSEVAMVSGRQLPKPDARRFEQLVREFNYPAES
;
A
#
# COMPACT_ATOMS: atom_id res chain seq x y z
N MET A 1 8.43 13.79 9.82
CA MET A 1 7.33 12.81 9.83
C MET A 1 7.81 11.59 9.07
N ARG A 2 8.20 10.54 9.80
CA ARG A 2 8.74 9.31 9.21
C ARG A 2 7.60 8.34 8.92
N ALA A 3 7.48 7.89 7.69
CA ALA A 3 6.42 6.98 7.28
C ALA A 3 7.00 5.69 6.70
N SER A 4 6.44 4.55 7.10
CA SER A 4 6.70 3.23 6.54
C SER A 4 5.52 2.80 5.67
N LEU A 5 5.80 2.09 4.58
CA LEU A 5 4.77 1.51 3.71
C LEU A 5 4.78 0.00 3.84
N VAL A 6 3.61 -0.59 4.05
CA VAL A 6 3.40 -2.05 4.10
C VAL A 6 2.54 -2.49 2.92
N ILE A 7 3.02 -3.47 2.19
CA ILE A 7 2.33 -4.05 1.02
C ILE A 7 2.21 -5.56 1.24
N PRO A 8 1.04 -6.06 1.66
CA PRO A 8 0.77 -7.50 1.65
C PRO A 8 0.69 -8.02 0.22
N THR A 9 1.33 -9.14 -0.07
CA THR A 9 1.39 -9.69 -1.44
C THR A 9 1.10 -11.18 -1.48
N LEU A 10 0.53 -11.61 -2.59
CA LEU A 10 0.42 -12.99 -3.02
C LEU A 10 0.46 -13.05 -4.54
N ASN A 11 1.50 -13.68 -5.10
CA ASN A 11 1.71 -13.82 -6.54
C ASN A 11 1.57 -12.48 -7.30
N ALA A 12 2.33 -11.49 -6.85
CA ALA A 12 2.27 -10.10 -7.31
C ALA A 12 3.43 -9.69 -8.22
N ALA A 13 4.23 -10.63 -8.72
CA ALA A 13 5.44 -10.31 -9.50
C ALA A 13 5.14 -9.46 -10.75
N LYS A 14 3.95 -9.58 -11.33
CA LYS A 14 3.52 -8.80 -12.49
C LYS A 14 3.12 -7.37 -12.14
N GLU A 15 2.43 -7.17 -11.02
CA GLU A 15 1.83 -5.90 -10.62
C GLU A 15 2.79 -5.04 -9.78
N LEU A 16 3.60 -5.68 -8.96
CA LEU A 16 4.44 -5.03 -7.97
C LEU A 16 5.47 -4.03 -8.55
N PRO A 17 6.11 -4.28 -9.70
CA PRO A 17 7.05 -3.31 -10.26
C PRO A 17 6.44 -1.93 -10.49
N ALA A 18 5.25 -1.84 -11.10
CA ALA A 18 4.57 -0.58 -11.34
C ALA A 18 4.23 0.16 -10.04
N LEU A 19 3.76 -0.55 -9.02
CA LEU A 19 3.49 0.03 -7.71
C LEU A 19 4.77 0.57 -7.07
N LEU A 20 5.84 -0.20 -7.03
CA LEU A 20 7.10 0.20 -6.40
C LEU A 20 7.77 1.37 -7.13
N GLU A 21 7.73 1.41 -8.46
CA GLU A 21 8.19 2.55 -9.25
C GLU A 21 7.41 3.82 -8.90
N THR A 22 6.08 3.73 -8.80
CA THR A 22 5.22 4.87 -8.44
C THR A 22 5.48 5.32 -6.99
N VAL A 23 5.77 4.39 -6.08
CA VAL A 23 6.15 4.70 -4.70
C VAL A 23 7.49 5.42 -4.64
N GLN A 24 8.47 5.00 -5.41
CA GLN A 24 9.79 5.66 -5.47
C GLN A 24 9.71 7.07 -6.08
N ALA A 25 8.71 7.33 -6.91
CA ALA A 25 8.49 8.63 -7.52
C ALA A 25 7.71 9.63 -6.65
N GLN A 26 7.32 9.25 -5.44
CA GLN A 26 6.59 10.13 -4.53
C GLN A 26 7.46 11.28 -4.02
N THR A 27 6.82 12.40 -3.68
CA THR A 27 7.50 13.58 -3.11
C THR A 27 8.01 13.36 -1.70
N VAL A 28 7.42 12.40 -0.99
CA VAL A 28 7.82 12.03 0.37
C VAL A 28 8.75 10.81 0.30
N GLU A 29 9.92 10.93 0.89
CA GLU A 29 10.82 9.79 1.10
C GLU A 29 10.30 8.94 2.26
N LEU A 30 10.11 7.64 2.00
CA LEU A 30 9.68 6.70 3.01
C LEU A 30 10.87 6.20 3.83
N GLU A 31 10.66 5.99 5.13
CA GLU A 31 11.64 5.34 6.01
C GLU A 31 11.95 3.92 5.53
N GLU A 32 10.92 3.20 5.11
CA GLU A 32 11.04 1.86 4.56
C GLU A 32 9.81 1.46 3.76
N VAL A 33 9.99 0.48 2.89
CA VAL A 33 8.91 -0.28 2.27
C VAL A 33 9.03 -1.74 2.71
N LEU A 34 8.01 -2.28 3.34
CA LEU A 34 7.93 -3.66 3.78
C LEU A 34 6.92 -4.43 2.93
N VAL A 35 7.38 -5.40 2.19
CA VAL A 35 6.54 -6.35 1.45
C VAL A 35 6.34 -7.59 2.30
N VAL A 36 5.10 -7.87 2.69
CA VAL A 36 4.73 -9.06 3.46
C VAL A 36 4.17 -10.09 2.49
N ASP A 37 4.98 -11.08 2.18
CA ASP A 37 4.68 -12.07 1.14
C ASP A 37 4.12 -13.36 1.71
N SER A 38 2.93 -13.76 1.24
CA SER A 38 2.21 -14.97 1.66
C SER A 38 2.66 -16.21 0.86
N SER A 39 3.96 -16.48 0.86
CA SER A 39 4.57 -17.65 0.19
C SER A 39 4.27 -17.69 -1.31
N SER A 40 4.51 -16.59 -2.01
CA SER A 40 4.38 -16.51 -3.46
C SER A 40 5.33 -17.44 -4.20
N LYS A 41 4.89 -17.93 -5.35
CA LYS A 41 5.64 -18.87 -6.21
C LYS A 41 6.14 -18.24 -7.51
N ASP A 42 5.86 -16.98 -7.75
CA ASP A 42 6.13 -16.28 -9.00
C ASP A 42 7.33 -15.31 -8.96
N GLY A 43 8.13 -15.36 -7.89
CA GLY A 43 9.28 -14.45 -7.74
C GLY A 43 8.93 -13.08 -7.15
N THR A 44 7.77 -12.90 -6.53
CA THR A 44 7.35 -11.65 -5.89
C THR A 44 8.40 -11.09 -4.94
N SER A 45 8.96 -11.91 -4.05
CA SER A 45 10.00 -11.48 -3.11
C SER A 45 11.26 -10.96 -3.80
N ASP A 46 11.68 -11.58 -4.90
CA ASP A 46 12.85 -11.13 -5.66
C ASP A 46 12.60 -9.78 -6.32
N VAL A 47 11.40 -9.57 -6.84
CA VAL A 47 10.98 -8.26 -7.38
C VAL A 47 11.05 -7.20 -6.28
N ALA A 48 10.49 -7.45 -5.11
CA ALA A 48 10.51 -6.52 -3.99
C ALA A 48 11.95 -6.14 -3.60
N LYS A 49 12.84 -7.12 -3.49
CA LYS A 49 14.25 -6.89 -3.13
C LYS A 49 14.99 -6.06 -4.17
N ARG A 50 14.72 -6.26 -5.46
CA ARG A 50 15.32 -5.45 -6.54
C ARG A 50 14.96 -3.97 -6.44
N PHE A 51 13.80 -3.63 -5.89
CA PHE A 51 13.38 -2.26 -5.62
C PHE A 51 13.83 -1.73 -4.25
N GLY A 52 14.61 -2.48 -3.49
CA GLY A 52 15.13 -2.08 -2.18
C GLY A 52 14.11 -2.24 -1.03
N ALA A 53 13.00 -2.93 -1.25
CA ALA A 53 12.04 -3.21 -0.20
C ALA A 53 12.55 -4.32 0.75
N ARG A 54 12.24 -4.18 2.03
CA ARG A 54 12.34 -5.28 2.98
C ARG A 54 11.25 -6.30 2.67
N THR A 55 11.54 -7.57 2.89
CA THR A 55 10.57 -8.64 2.69
C THR A 55 10.38 -9.44 3.98
N LEU A 56 9.14 -9.76 4.28
CA LEU A 56 8.75 -10.68 5.35
C LEU A 56 7.89 -11.78 4.72
N SER A 57 8.34 -13.02 4.79
CA SER A 57 7.58 -14.16 4.28
C SER A 57 6.76 -14.78 5.40
N ILE A 58 5.48 -15.03 5.12
CA ILE A 58 4.57 -15.73 6.02
C ILE A 58 3.98 -16.96 5.32
N PRO A 59 3.68 -18.05 6.03
CA PRO A 59 2.94 -19.17 5.47
C PRO A 59 1.56 -18.71 5.00
N ARG A 60 1.11 -19.21 3.85
CA ARG A 60 -0.23 -18.86 3.31
C ARG A 60 -1.35 -19.20 4.28
N SER A 61 -1.21 -20.29 5.04
CA SER A 61 -2.18 -20.72 6.06
C SER A 61 -2.28 -19.77 7.26
N GLU A 62 -1.26 -18.94 7.49
CA GLU A 62 -1.23 -17.95 8.57
C GLU A 62 -1.68 -16.56 8.13
N PHE A 63 -2.01 -16.40 6.84
CA PHE A 63 -2.53 -15.12 6.35
C PHE A 63 -3.87 -14.81 6.96
N ASP A 64 -3.94 -13.69 7.64
CA ASP A 64 -5.14 -13.08 8.19
C ASP A 64 -5.05 -11.57 7.98
N HIS A 65 -6.08 -10.96 7.40
CA HIS A 65 -6.06 -9.54 7.03
C HIS A 65 -5.71 -8.61 8.21
N GLY A 66 -6.31 -8.83 9.36
CA GLY A 66 -6.03 -8.03 10.54
C GLY A 66 -4.72 -8.38 11.22
N GLY A 67 -4.49 -9.67 11.48
CA GLY A 67 -3.30 -10.17 12.16
C GLY A 67 -2.02 -9.94 11.37
N THR A 68 -2.05 -10.13 10.04
CA THR A 68 -0.89 -9.86 9.17
C THR A 68 -0.52 -8.38 9.17
N ARG A 69 -1.51 -7.48 9.09
CA ARG A 69 -1.25 -6.04 9.17
C ARG A 69 -0.73 -5.62 10.54
N HIS A 70 -1.26 -6.19 11.61
CA HIS A 70 -0.78 -5.92 12.96
C HIS A 70 0.69 -6.38 13.13
N ALA A 71 1.01 -7.61 12.70
CA ALA A 71 2.38 -8.11 12.74
C ALA A 71 3.34 -7.23 11.93
N ALA A 72 2.92 -6.82 10.73
CA ALA A 72 3.70 -5.92 9.89
C ALA A 72 3.91 -4.54 10.54
N LEU A 73 2.89 -4.01 11.21
CA LEU A 73 2.99 -2.76 11.97
C LEU A 73 4.10 -2.83 13.02
N MET A 74 4.19 -3.95 13.73
CA MET A 74 5.23 -4.14 14.76
C MET A 74 6.64 -4.30 14.20
N GLU A 75 6.77 -4.60 12.91
CA GLU A 75 8.04 -4.75 12.20
C GLU A 75 8.53 -3.44 11.55
N THR A 76 7.71 -2.41 11.55
CA THR A 76 8.04 -1.12 10.92
C THR A 76 8.59 -0.11 11.94
N SER A 77 9.40 0.83 11.47
CA SER A 77 10.08 1.82 12.31
C SER A 77 9.58 3.26 12.14
N GLY A 78 8.71 3.51 11.16
CA GLY A 78 8.13 4.83 10.95
C GLY A 78 7.14 5.24 12.02
N ASP A 79 6.94 6.53 12.20
CA ASP A 79 5.93 7.09 13.10
C ASP A 79 4.52 6.90 12.55
N PHE A 80 4.42 6.80 11.23
CA PHE A 80 3.20 6.54 10.48
C PHE A 80 3.37 5.30 9.63
N VAL A 81 2.32 4.49 9.53
CA VAL A 81 2.32 3.29 8.69
C VAL A 81 1.20 3.38 7.66
N LEU A 82 1.58 3.32 6.40
CA LEU A 82 0.66 3.25 5.27
C LEU A 82 0.48 1.79 4.86
N PHE A 83 -0.73 1.43 4.52
CA PHE A 83 -1.04 0.11 3.95
C PHE A 83 -1.56 0.29 2.53
N MET A 84 -0.96 -0.42 1.59
CA MET A 84 -1.42 -0.49 0.21
C MET A 84 -1.58 -1.93 -0.23
N THR A 85 -2.61 -2.21 -1.02
CA THR A 85 -2.77 -3.52 -1.66
C THR A 85 -1.86 -3.61 -2.89
N GLN A 86 -1.50 -4.83 -3.30
CA GLN A 86 -0.55 -5.07 -4.39
C GLN A 86 -0.97 -4.51 -5.75
N ASP A 87 -2.27 -4.32 -5.96
CA ASP A 87 -2.88 -3.81 -7.20
C ASP A 87 -3.22 -2.31 -7.13
N ALA A 88 -2.94 -1.65 -6.01
CA ALA A 88 -3.14 -0.22 -5.86
C ALA A 88 -2.04 0.56 -6.59
N LEU A 89 -2.41 1.70 -7.17
CA LEU A 89 -1.46 2.65 -7.73
C LEU A 89 -1.78 4.05 -7.22
N PRO A 90 -0.80 4.76 -6.63
CA PRO A 90 -0.94 6.18 -6.37
C PRO A 90 -1.33 6.95 -7.63
N VAL A 91 -2.29 7.86 -7.51
CA VAL A 91 -2.81 8.64 -8.65
C VAL A 91 -1.78 9.60 -9.22
N ASP A 92 -0.90 10.11 -8.37
CA ASP A 92 0.19 11.01 -8.73
C ASP A 92 1.33 10.98 -7.70
N ARG A 93 2.38 11.78 -7.93
CA ARG A 93 3.55 11.85 -7.04
C ARG A 93 3.31 12.50 -5.67
N PHE A 94 2.15 13.11 -5.46
CA PHE A 94 1.78 13.79 -4.20
C PHE A 94 0.84 12.97 -3.33
N TYR A 95 0.55 11.74 -3.71
CA TYR A 95 -0.44 10.89 -3.02
C TYR A 95 -0.08 10.67 -1.55
N ILE A 96 1.15 10.26 -1.26
CA ILE A 96 1.60 10.00 0.12
C ILE A 96 1.64 11.30 0.93
N GLU A 97 2.11 12.38 0.33
CA GLU A 97 2.13 13.71 0.97
C GLU A 97 0.73 14.13 1.42
N ARG A 98 -0.27 13.99 0.56
CA ARG A 98 -1.67 14.29 0.89
C ARG A 98 -2.27 13.38 1.95
N LEU A 99 -1.85 12.10 2.00
CA LEU A 99 -2.29 11.19 3.07
C LEU A 99 -1.72 11.58 4.43
N LEU A 100 -0.53 12.14 4.47
CA LEU A 100 0.14 12.51 5.71
C LEU A 100 -0.27 13.91 6.21
N GLU A 101 -0.70 14.81 5.33
CA GLU A 101 -1.05 16.18 5.66
C GLU A 101 -2.07 16.31 6.81
N PRO A 102 -3.18 15.52 6.86
CA PRO A 102 -4.16 15.63 7.95
C PRO A 102 -3.59 15.32 9.34
N PHE A 103 -2.49 14.60 9.45
CA PHE A 103 -1.84 14.28 10.73
C PHE A 103 -1.10 15.47 11.36
N SER A 104 -1.10 16.63 10.72
CA SER A 104 -0.73 17.89 11.35
C SER A 104 -1.71 18.29 12.48
N ASP A 105 -2.95 17.78 12.41
CA ASP A 105 -3.92 17.82 13.49
C ASP A 105 -3.71 16.58 14.38
N SER A 106 -3.38 16.80 15.66
CA SER A 106 -3.12 15.74 16.63
C SER A 106 -4.35 14.87 16.98
N GLU A 107 -5.54 15.34 16.63
CA GLU A 107 -6.78 14.57 16.82
C GLU A 107 -7.02 13.52 15.70
N VAL A 108 -6.28 13.60 14.60
CA VAL A 108 -6.39 12.66 13.49
C VAL A 108 -5.60 11.40 13.79
N ALA A 109 -6.30 10.28 13.95
CA ALA A 109 -5.70 8.97 14.22
C ALA A 109 -5.58 8.08 12.96
N MET A 110 -6.41 8.31 11.93
CA MET A 110 -6.43 7.50 10.73
C MET A 110 -6.87 8.33 9.52
N VAL A 111 -6.26 8.05 8.38
CA VAL A 111 -6.62 8.64 7.08
C VAL A 111 -6.77 7.52 6.05
N SER A 112 -7.78 7.61 5.20
CA SER A 112 -8.00 6.68 4.10
C SER A 112 -8.00 7.41 2.77
N GLY A 113 -7.25 6.90 1.81
CA GLY A 113 -7.26 7.40 0.44
C GLY A 113 -8.54 7.01 -0.31
N ARG A 114 -9.02 7.91 -1.16
CA ARG A 114 -10.14 7.62 -2.06
C ARG A 114 -9.69 6.63 -3.13
N GLN A 115 -10.49 5.59 -3.35
CA GLN A 115 -10.26 4.63 -4.43
C GLN A 115 -10.99 5.07 -5.70
N LEU A 116 -10.25 5.17 -6.80
CA LEU A 116 -10.79 5.43 -8.12
C LEU A 116 -10.92 4.14 -8.93
N PRO A 117 -11.94 3.99 -9.80
CA PRO A 117 -12.01 2.86 -10.70
C PRO A 117 -10.87 2.93 -11.72
N LYS A 118 -10.40 1.77 -12.19
CA LYS A 118 -9.46 1.72 -13.31
C LYS A 118 -10.14 2.24 -14.57
N PRO A 119 -9.39 2.80 -15.53
CA PRO A 119 -9.97 3.32 -16.78
C PRO A 119 -10.77 2.30 -17.58
N ASP A 120 -10.40 1.02 -17.48
CA ASP A 120 -11.05 -0.13 -18.15
C ASP A 120 -12.09 -0.84 -17.27
N ALA A 121 -12.41 -0.29 -16.08
CA ALA A 121 -13.38 -0.88 -15.16
C ALA A 121 -14.78 -0.94 -15.77
N ARG A 122 -15.51 -2.03 -15.48
CA ARG A 122 -16.91 -2.16 -15.89
C ARG A 122 -17.77 -1.08 -15.22
N ARG A 123 -18.85 -0.67 -15.89
CA ARG A 123 -19.76 0.39 -15.39
C ARG A 123 -20.26 0.12 -13.97
N PHE A 124 -20.58 -1.12 -13.65
CA PHE A 124 -21.02 -1.50 -12.31
C PHE A 124 -19.93 -1.24 -11.27
N GLU A 125 -18.69 -1.62 -11.54
CA GLU A 125 -17.54 -1.36 -10.66
C GLU A 125 -17.31 0.15 -10.47
N GLN A 126 -17.42 0.94 -11.54
CA GLN A 126 -17.33 2.38 -11.48
C GLN A 126 -18.36 2.97 -10.53
N LEU A 127 -19.64 2.55 -10.67
CA LEU A 127 -20.73 3.02 -9.81
C LEU A 127 -20.55 2.64 -8.34
N VAL A 128 -20.10 1.42 -8.07
CA VAL A 128 -19.82 0.97 -6.69
C VAL A 128 -18.70 1.81 -6.08
N ARG A 129 -17.66 2.11 -6.81
CA ARG A 129 -16.57 2.95 -6.30
C ARG A 129 -16.99 4.41 -6.11
N GLU A 130 -17.79 4.98 -7.03
CA GLU A 130 -18.36 6.32 -6.87
C GLU A 130 -19.26 6.43 -5.64
N PHE A 131 -20.03 5.38 -5.34
CA PHE A 131 -20.87 5.31 -4.16
C PHE A 131 -20.07 5.22 -2.85
N ASN A 132 -19.08 4.31 -2.80
CA ASN A 132 -18.28 4.07 -1.60
C ASN A 132 -17.22 5.17 -1.35
N TYR A 133 -16.75 5.81 -2.41
CA TYR A 133 -15.68 6.82 -2.36
C TYR A 133 -16.07 8.06 -3.19
N PRO A 134 -17.04 8.87 -2.73
CA PRO A 134 -17.48 10.05 -3.45
C PRO A 134 -16.37 11.10 -3.57
N ALA A 135 -16.47 11.95 -4.59
CA ALA A 135 -15.49 13.02 -4.83
C ALA A 135 -15.56 14.13 -3.75
N GLU A 136 -16.72 14.30 -3.16
CA GLU A 136 -16.99 15.28 -2.09
C GLU A 136 -17.44 14.53 -0.84
N SER A 137 -16.91 14.93 0.29
CA SER A 137 -17.28 14.40 1.62
C SER A 137 -18.24 15.33 2.34
#